data_0eb34fb4df80b2c5632b821d7e681a0e
#
_entry.id   0eb34fb4df80b2c5632b821d7e681a0e
#
_cell.length_a   1.000
_cell.length_b   1.000
_cell.length_c   1.000
_cell.angle_alpha   90.00
_cell.angle_beta   90.00
_cell.angle_gamma   90.00
#
_symmetry.space_group_name_H-M   'P 1'
#
loop_
_entity.id
_entity.type
_entity.pdbx_description
1 polymer ?
#
loop_
_entity_poly.entity_id
_entity_poly.type
_entity_poly.pdbx_seq_one_letter_code
_entity_poly.pdbx_strand_id
1 'polypeptide(L)'
;MLFVINLFFYHFWLLALGITGLNVLIMRLWAQKFITAQPELAEGYRQLFWGMLFYLGLPWLVMGFGIVVGGVPAPLYFLDPKTGNPFVLTFHLTLVFLWLLGFMWIYFWDGAEFYVKYITPLRRSSILTRSPLGVKIMAAISFGAGLIGLVTLWLFDFPGPGF
;
A
#
# COMPACT_ATOMS: atom_id res chain seq x y z
N MET A 1 1.21 30.32 9.00
CA MET A 1 0.97 28.95 9.50
C MET A 1 0.08 28.15 8.55
N LEU A 2 -1.09 28.64 8.14
CA LEU A 2 -2.01 27.95 7.20
C LEU A 2 -1.38 27.60 5.85
N PHE A 3 -0.55 28.49 5.27
CA PHE A 3 0.14 28.22 4.00
C PHE A 3 1.05 26.98 4.04
N VAL A 4 1.82 26.81 5.12
CA VAL A 4 2.72 25.66 5.29
C VAL A 4 1.92 24.37 5.46
N ILE A 5 0.80 24.44 6.18
CA ILE A 5 -0.11 23.31 6.38
C ILE A 5 -0.72 22.88 5.03
N ASN A 6 -1.21 23.82 4.23
CA ASN A 6 -1.78 23.54 2.91
C ASN A 6 -0.74 22.98 1.95
N LEU A 7 0.48 23.51 1.94
CA LEU A 7 1.58 23.02 1.12
C LEU A 7 1.94 21.57 1.49
N PHE A 8 1.97 21.26 2.80
CA PHE A 8 2.22 19.91 3.29
C PHE A 8 1.13 18.93 2.86
N PHE A 9 -0.15 19.30 3.03
CA PHE A 9 -1.26 18.45 2.63
C PHE A 9 -1.29 18.24 1.11
N TYR A 10 -1.05 19.28 0.31
CA TYR A 10 -1.01 19.16 -1.15
C TYR A 10 0.06 18.17 -1.63
N HIS A 11 1.24 18.14 -0.97
CA HIS A 11 2.36 17.28 -1.34
C HIS A 11 2.45 15.97 -0.51
N PHE A 12 1.41 15.66 0.28
CA PHE A 12 1.42 14.47 1.14
C PHE A 12 1.70 13.17 0.39
N TRP A 13 1.24 13.05 -0.84
CA TRP A 13 1.52 11.90 -1.70
C TRP A 13 3.02 11.71 -2.01
N LEU A 14 3.78 12.80 -2.18
CA LEU A 14 5.24 12.74 -2.33
C LEU A 14 5.92 12.23 -1.06
N LEU A 15 5.46 12.71 0.10
CA LEU A 15 5.97 12.24 1.38
C LEU A 15 5.70 10.74 1.55
N ALA A 16 4.50 10.28 1.23
CA ALA A 16 4.14 8.88 1.30
C ALA A 16 4.96 8.00 0.35
N LEU A 17 5.23 8.47 -0.88
CA LEU A 17 6.15 7.81 -1.81
C LEU A 17 7.58 7.77 -1.26
N GLY A 18 8.07 8.89 -0.70
CA GLY A 18 9.38 8.95 -0.07
C GLY A 18 9.52 7.96 1.09
N ILE A 19 8.52 7.89 1.97
CA ILE A 19 8.46 6.91 3.07
C ILE A 19 8.44 5.48 2.53
N THR A 20 7.67 5.22 1.47
CA THR A 20 7.62 3.90 0.82
C THR A 20 9.00 3.50 0.29
N GLY A 21 9.66 4.39 -0.43
CA GLY A 21 11.01 4.15 -0.95
C GLY A 21 12.03 3.93 0.17
N LEU A 22 11.97 4.74 1.24
CA LEU A 22 12.84 4.60 2.40
C LEU A 22 12.64 3.25 3.11
N ASN A 23 11.37 2.84 3.32
CA ASN A 23 11.08 1.54 3.92
C ASN A 23 11.64 0.38 3.09
N VAL A 24 11.49 0.43 1.76
CA VAL A 24 12.05 -0.58 0.87
C VAL A 24 13.58 -0.58 0.93
N LEU A 25 14.22 0.60 0.97
CA LEU A 25 15.67 0.71 1.12
C LEU A 25 16.16 0.09 2.44
N ILE A 26 15.51 0.42 3.55
CA ILE A 26 15.85 -0.16 4.87
C ILE A 26 15.69 -1.68 4.85
N MET A 27 14.60 -2.19 4.29
CA MET A 27 14.41 -3.64 4.18
C MET A 27 15.46 -4.29 3.28
N ARG A 28 15.87 -3.63 2.20
CA ARG A 28 16.97 -4.09 1.34
C ARG A 28 18.30 -4.19 2.11
N LEU A 29 18.61 -3.20 2.92
CA LEU A 29 19.80 -3.25 3.78
C LEU A 29 19.74 -4.42 4.79
N TRP A 30 18.58 -4.66 5.39
CA TRP A 30 18.41 -5.80 6.30
C TRP A 30 18.48 -7.16 5.59
N ALA A 31 18.05 -7.24 4.34
CA ALA A 31 18.11 -8.46 3.56
C ALA A 31 19.55 -8.87 3.18
N GLN A 32 20.51 -7.93 3.14
CA GLN A 32 21.88 -8.22 2.73
C GLN A 32 22.52 -9.35 3.55
N LYS A 33 22.30 -9.39 4.87
CA LYS A 33 22.81 -10.46 5.73
C LYS A 33 22.31 -11.85 5.34
N PHE A 34 21.05 -11.94 4.86
CA PHE A 34 20.48 -13.21 4.43
C PHE A 34 20.98 -13.60 3.03
N ILE A 35 21.10 -12.62 2.13
CA ILE A 35 21.62 -12.81 0.76
C ILE A 35 23.12 -13.22 0.83
N THR A 36 23.91 -12.64 1.73
CA THR A 36 25.32 -13.01 1.91
C THR A 36 25.45 -14.44 2.43
N ALA A 37 24.56 -14.86 3.34
CA ALA A 37 24.57 -16.23 3.88
C ALA A 37 24.02 -17.27 2.89
N GLN A 38 23.06 -16.88 2.05
CA GLN A 38 22.36 -17.74 1.08
C GLN A 38 22.10 -16.96 -0.21
N PRO A 39 23.06 -16.95 -1.16
CA PRO A 39 22.97 -16.17 -2.40
C PRO A 39 21.75 -16.50 -3.28
N GLU A 40 21.24 -17.71 -3.18
CA GLU A 40 20.02 -18.17 -3.88
C GLU A 40 18.75 -17.38 -3.47
N LEU A 41 18.77 -16.68 -2.34
CA LEU A 41 17.64 -15.83 -1.92
C LEU A 41 17.60 -14.47 -2.63
N ALA A 42 18.66 -14.08 -3.34
CA ALA A 42 18.80 -12.74 -3.92
C ALA A 42 17.66 -12.39 -4.87
N GLU A 43 17.27 -13.34 -5.73
CA GLU A 43 16.19 -13.13 -6.69
C GLU A 43 14.83 -12.92 -6.02
N GLY A 44 14.50 -13.72 -5.00
CA GLY A 44 13.24 -13.56 -4.26
C GLY A 44 13.19 -12.22 -3.48
N TYR A 45 14.31 -11.78 -2.90
CA TYR A 45 14.37 -10.45 -2.30
C TYR A 45 14.24 -9.33 -3.33
N ARG A 46 14.81 -9.48 -4.52
CA ARG A 46 14.63 -8.52 -5.62
C ARG A 46 13.16 -8.38 -6.01
N GLN A 47 12.46 -9.51 -6.18
CA GLN A 47 11.02 -9.54 -6.48
C GLN A 47 10.20 -8.90 -5.35
N LEU A 48 10.52 -9.18 -4.10
CA LEU A 48 9.89 -8.55 -2.93
C LEU A 48 9.98 -7.02 -2.99
N PHE A 49 11.17 -6.46 -3.23
CA PHE A 49 11.37 -5.01 -3.20
C PHE A 49 10.63 -4.31 -4.34
N TRP A 50 10.64 -4.87 -5.56
CA TRP A 50 9.86 -4.33 -6.67
C TRP A 50 8.36 -4.46 -6.43
N GLY A 51 7.92 -5.60 -5.92
CA GLY A 51 6.52 -5.81 -5.53
C GLY A 51 6.05 -4.82 -4.47
N MET A 52 6.87 -4.56 -3.46
CA MET A 52 6.56 -3.56 -2.42
C MET A 52 6.49 -2.13 -2.98
N LEU A 53 7.45 -1.73 -3.84
CA LEU A 53 7.42 -0.41 -4.47
C LEU A 53 6.16 -0.23 -5.32
N PHE A 54 5.81 -1.25 -6.09
CA PHE A 54 4.59 -1.23 -6.90
C PHE A 54 3.33 -1.19 -6.02
N TYR A 55 3.18 -2.15 -5.12
CA TYR A 55 1.96 -2.34 -4.34
C TYR A 55 1.69 -1.16 -3.39
N LEU A 56 2.71 -0.68 -2.70
CA LEU A 56 2.59 0.43 -1.75
C LEU A 56 2.72 1.80 -2.41
N GLY A 57 3.39 1.91 -3.56
CA GLY A 57 3.62 3.18 -4.25
C GLY A 57 2.50 3.58 -5.20
N LEU A 58 1.86 2.60 -5.88
CA LEU A 58 0.87 2.88 -6.91
C LEU A 58 -0.30 3.77 -6.44
N PRO A 59 -0.92 3.56 -5.26
CA PRO A 59 -2.00 4.43 -4.80
C PRO A 59 -1.55 5.90 -4.67
N TRP A 60 -0.35 6.12 -4.16
CA TRP A 60 0.20 7.48 -3.99
C TRP A 60 0.53 8.14 -5.32
N LEU A 61 1.01 7.37 -6.32
CA LEU A 61 1.23 7.88 -7.68
C LEU A 61 -0.10 8.27 -8.34
N VAL A 62 -1.14 7.45 -8.22
CA VAL A 62 -2.46 7.76 -8.76
C VAL A 62 -3.06 8.99 -8.08
N MET A 63 -2.92 9.10 -6.75
CA MET A 63 -3.35 10.28 -6.00
C MET A 63 -2.59 11.53 -6.47
N GLY A 64 -1.26 11.46 -6.55
CA GLY A 64 -0.43 12.58 -7.01
C GLY A 64 -0.78 13.02 -8.43
N PHE A 65 -1.02 12.07 -9.33
CA PHE A 65 -1.46 12.37 -10.70
C PHE A 65 -2.83 13.08 -10.71
N GLY A 66 -3.78 12.61 -9.89
CA GLY A 66 -5.08 13.28 -9.75
C GLY A 66 -4.99 14.69 -9.19
N ILE A 67 -4.04 14.96 -8.28
CA ILE A 67 -3.81 16.32 -7.75
C ILE A 67 -3.17 17.19 -8.83
N VAL A 68 -2.08 16.74 -9.46
CA VAL A 68 -1.27 17.58 -10.35
C VAL A 68 -1.93 17.77 -11.73
N VAL A 69 -2.54 16.71 -12.28
CA VAL A 69 -3.12 16.71 -13.63
C VAL A 69 -4.63 16.85 -13.58
N GLY A 70 -5.26 16.15 -12.62
CA GLY A 70 -6.71 16.11 -12.48
C GLY A 70 -7.31 17.30 -11.73
N GLY A 71 -6.49 18.19 -11.18
CA GLY A 71 -6.96 19.37 -10.44
C GLY A 71 -7.71 19.02 -9.14
N VAL A 72 -7.50 17.81 -8.58
CA VAL A 72 -8.09 17.45 -7.28
C VAL A 72 -7.42 18.30 -6.19
N PRO A 73 -8.17 19.09 -5.40
CA PRO A 73 -7.59 20.14 -4.56
C PRO A 73 -6.66 19.63 -3.45
N ALA A 74 -6.95 18.45 -2.87
CA ALA A 74 -6.18 17.90 -1.76
C ALA A 74 -6.38 16.38 -1.63
N PRO A 75 -5.48 15.65 -0.95
CA PRO A 75 -5.59 14.21 -0.70
C PRO A 75 -6.90 13.77 -0.05
N LEU A 76 -7.47 14.58 0.83
CA LEU A 76 -8.73 14.26 1.51
C LEU A 76 -9.92 14.09 0.55
N TYR A 77 -9.89 14.74 -0.61
CA TYR A 77 -10.94 14.58 -1.62
C TYR A 77 -10.99 13.17 -2.22
N PHE A 78 -9.89 12.42 -2.14
CA PHE A 78 -9.87 11.02 -2.57
C PHE A 78 -10.64 10.09 -1.62
N LEU A 79 -11.05 10.56 -0.44
CA LEU A 79 -11.91 9.80 0.48
C LEU A 79 -13.40 9.91 0.14
N ASP A 80 -13.78 10.82 -0.79
CA ASP A 80 -15.16 11.04 -1.19
C ASP A 80 -15.40 10.64 -2.65
N PRO A 81 -15.70 9.35 -2.93
CA PRO A 81 -15.98 8.88 -4.29
C PRO A 81 -17.27 9.45 -4.89
N LYS A 82 -18.19 9.97 -4.05
CA LYS A 82 -19.49 10.52 -4.49
C LYS A 82 -19.36 11.83 -5.26
N THR A 83 -18.19 12.47 -5.20
CA THR A 83 -17.89 13.64 -6.05
C THR A 83 -18.00 13.33 -7.54
N GLY A 84 -17.94 12.04 -7.93
CA GLY A 84 -17.93 11.63 -9.34
C GLY A 84 -16.67 12.04 -10.11
N ASN A 85 -15.66 12.60 -9.44
CA ASN A 85 -14.43 12.99 -10.10
C ASN A 85 -13.69 11.75 -10.64
N PRO A 86 -13.36 11.69 -11.94
CA PRO A 86 -12.75 10.49 -12.55
C PRO A 86 -11.42 10.09 -11.93
N PHE A 87 -10.63 11.04 -11.43
CA PHE A 87 -9.35 10.74 -10.77
C PHE A 87 -9.56 10.15 -9.38
N VAL A 88 -10.60 10.59 -8.64
CA VAL A 88 -10.99 9.99 -7.36
C VAL A 88 -11.49 8.57 -7.58
N LEU A 89 -12.34 8.36 -8.59
CA LEU A 89 -12.82 7.02 -8.95
C LEU A 89 -11.67 6.09 -9.38
N THR A 90 -10.71 6.60 -10.17
CA THR A 90 -9.52 5.84 -10.57
C THR A 90 -8.69 5.42 -9.35
N PHE A 91 -8.56 6.27 -8.34
CA PHE A 91 -7.88 5.92 -7.09
C PHE A 91 -8.60 4.77 -6.38
N HIS A 92 -9.93 4.82 -6.24
CA HIS A 92 -10.70 3.73 -5.63
C HIS A 92 -10.59 2.43 -6.42
N LEU A 93 -10.67 2.50 -7.76
CA LEU A 93 -10.46 1.32 -8.63
C LEU A 93 -9.05 0.74 -8.46
N THR A 94 -8.04 1.60 -8.30
CA THR A 94 -6.65 1.16 -8.02
C THR A 94 -6.56 0.41 -6.70
N LEU A 95 -7.22 0.89 -5.64
CA LEU A 95 -7.26 0.18 -4.36
C LEU A 95 -7.93 -1.19 -4.48
N VAL A 96 -9.10 -1.26 -5.13
CA VAL A 96 -9.81 -2.53 -5.38
C VAL A 96 -8.93 -3.49 -6.20
N PHE A 97 -8.30 -3.00 -7.27
CA PHE A 97 -7.39 -3.80 -8.10
C PHE A 97 -6.23 -4.38 -7.28
N LEU A 98 -5.56 -3.56 -6.48
CA LEU A 98 -4.46 -4.01 -5.63
C LEU A 98 -4.92 -5.02 -4.59
N TRP A 99 -6.10 -4.86 -4.01
CA TRP A 99 -6.65 -5.83 -3.07
C TRP A 99 -6.96 -7.17 -3.73
N LEU A 100 -7.58 -7.16 -4.91
CA LEU A 100 -7.81 -8.38 -5.68
C LEU A 100 -6.49 -9.06 -6.05
N LEU A 101 -5.52 -8.28 -6.51
CA LEU A 101 -4.18 -8.79 -6.83
C LEU A 101 -3.50 -9.40 -5.60
N GLY A 102 -3.52 -8.70 -4.46
CA GLY A 102 -2.96 -9.20 -3.20
C GLY A 102 -3.69 -10.45 -2.69
N PHE A 103 -5.02 -10.49 -2.80
CA PHE A 103 -5.81 -11.66 -2.46
C PHE A 103 -5.44 -12.86 -3.34
N MET A 104 -5.42 -12.68 -4.68
CA MET A 104 -5.01 -13.73 -5.61
C MET A 104 -3.60 -14.23 -5.31
N TRP A 105 -2.67 -13.30 -5.07
CA TRP A 105 -1.29 -13.65 -4.75
C TRP A 105 -1.18 -14.49 -3.47
N ILE A 106 -1.82 -14.08 -2.37
CA ILE A 106 -1.74 -14.76 -1.07
C ILE A 106 -2.39 -16.14 -1.10
N TYR A 107 -3.54 -16.28 -1.78
CA TYR A 107 -4.35 -17.49 -1.68
C TYR A 107 -4.11 -18.49 -2.80
N PHE A 108 -3.70 -18.05 -3.99
CA PHE A 108 -3.63 -18.89 -5.19
C PHE A 108 -2.24 -18.96 -5.84
N TRP A 109 -1.32 -18.00 -5.55
CA TRP A 109 -0.01 -17.90 -6.21
C TRP A 109 1.16 -17.99 -5.22
N ASP A 110 1.04 -18.84 -4.21
CA ASP A 110 2.07 -19.12 -3.19
C ASP A 110 2.60 -17.89 -2.46
N GLY A 111 1.83 -16.79 -2.44
CA GLY A 111 2.24 -15.54 -1.80
C GLY A 111 2.38 -15.66 -0.28
N ALA A 112 1.61 -16.56 0.37
CA ALA A 112 1.75 -16.82 1.79
C ALA A 112 3.09 -17.50 2.13
N GLU A 113 3.50 -18.47 1.33
CA GLU A 113 4.79 -19.16 1.41
C GLU A 113 5.94 -18.19 1.15
N PHE A 114 5.81 -17.37 0.10
CA PHE A 114 6.75 -16.30 -0.21
C PHE A 114 6.87 -15.30 0.96
N TYR A 115 5.76 -14.90 1.56
CA TYR A 115 5.75 -14.00 2.71
C TYR A 115 6.55 -14.59 3.89
N VAL A 116 6.29 -15.86 4.24
CA VAL A 116 7.00 -16.54 5.33
C VAL A 116 8.48 -16.63 5.02
N LYS A 117 8.86 -16.94 3.79
CA LYS A 117 10.27 -17.13 3.38
C LYS A 117 11.07 -15.82 3.36
N TYR A 118 10.49 -14.72 2.88
CA TYR A 118 11.25 -13.50 2.59
C TYR A 118 10.91 -12.32 3.52
N ILE A 119 9.67 -12.20 4.00
CA ILE A 119 9.25 -11.05 4.82
C ILE A 119 9.43 -11.35 6.31
N THR A 120 9.04 -12.54 6.75
CA THR A 120 9.12 -12.94 8.16
C THR A 120 10.52 -12.80 8.76
N PRO A 121 11.61 -13.17 8.06
CA PRO A 121 12.97 -12.98 8.59
C PRO A 121 13.39 -11.52 8.74
N LEU A 122 12.85 -10.61 7.91
CA LEU A 122 13.17 -9.18 7.94
C LEU A 122 12.47 -8.43 9.07
N ARG A 123 11.35 -8.95 9.54
CA ARG A 123 10.57 -8.33 10.62
C ARG A 123 10.60 -9.23 11.85
N ARG A 124 10.64 -8.64 13.04
CA ARG A 124 10.26 -9.36 14.28
C ARG A 124 8.76 -9.64 14.20
N SER A 125 8.39 -10.62 13.38
CA SER A 125 7.00 -10.90 13.08
C SER A 125 6.30 -11.59 14.25
N SER A 126 4.98 -11.40 14.33
CA SER A 126 4.12 -12.12 15.26
C SER A 126 4.20 -13.64 15.02
N ILE A 127 3.88 -14.43 16.01
CA ILE A 127 3.82 -15.90 15.89
C ILE A 127 2.92 -16.33 14.72
N LEU A 128 1.84 -15.57 14.48
CA LEU A 128 0.88 -15.84 13.41
C LEU A 128 1.50 -15.77 11.99
N THR A 129 2.45 -14.88 11.75
CA THR A 129 3.05 -14.72 10.41
C THR A 129 4.24 -15.66 10.14
N ARG A 130 4.49 -16.62 11.05
CA ARG A 130 5.54 -17.65 10.87
C ARG A 130 5.07 -18.86 10.08
N SER A 131 3.79 -18.96 9.75
CA SER A 131 3.25 -20.04 8.93
C SER A 131 2.40 -19.49 7.79
N PRO A 132 2.33 -20.18 6.63
CA PRO A 132 1.48 -19.76 5.52
C PRO A 132 0.01 -19.62 5.93
N LEU A 133 -0.51 -20.53 6.77
CA LEU A 133 -1.87 -20.43 7.29
C LEU A 133 -2.07 -19.15 8.10
N GLY A 134 -1.15 -18.82 8.99
CA GLY A 134 -1.21 -17.60 9.78
C GLY A 134 -1.16 -16.35 8.91
N VAL A 135 -0.36 -16.34 7.84
CA VAL A 135 -0.34 -15.25 6.84
C VAL A 135 -1.70 -15.13 6.15
N LYS A 136 -2.31 -16.25 5.72
CA LYS A 136 -3.65 -16.26 5.11
C LYS A 136 -4.72 -15.72 6.06
N ILE A 137 -4.70 -16.10 7.33
CA ILE A 137 -5.64 -15.57 8.35
C ILE A 137 -5.46 -14.05 8.52
N MET A 138 -4.23 -13.58 8.68
CA MET A 138 -3.95 -12.15 8.81
C MET A 138 -4.35 -11.36 7.57
N ALA A 139 -4.12 -11.92 6.38
CA ALA A 139 -4.56 -11.35 5.12
C ALA A 139 -6.08 -11.26 5.04
N ALA A 140 -6.83 -12.31 5.44
CA ALA A 140 -8.29 -12.30 5.47
C ALA A 140 -8.84 -11.17 6.36
N ILE A 141 -8.27 -11.01 7.57
CA ILE A 141 -8.64 -9.94 8.49
C ILE A 141 -8.35 -8.57 7.86
N SER A 142 -7.16 -8.39 7.27
CA SER A 142 -6.75 -7.13 6.64
C SER A 142 -7.61 -6.78 5.43
N PHE A 143 -7.91 -7.74 4.56
CA PHE A 143 -8.81 -7.54 3.42
C PHE A 143 -10.24 -7.25 3.85
N GLY A 144 -10.74 -7.95 4.87
CA GLY A 144 -12.07 -7.69 5.44
C GLY A 144 -12.18 -6.28 6.03
N ALA A 145 -11.22 -5.89 6.85
CA ALA A 145 -11.18 -4.54 7.44
C ALA A 145 -11.08 -3.46 6.35
N GLY A 146 -10.23 -3.68 5.35
CA GLY A 146 -10.08 -2.75 4.24
C GLY A 146 -11.35 -2.65 3.38
N LEU A 147 -12.04 -3.76 3.12
CA LEU A 147 -13.32 -3.76 2.39
C LEU A 147 -14.40 -2.98 3.17
N ILE A 148 -14.49 -3.19 4.49
CA ILE A 148 -15.39 -2.41 5.35
C ILE A 148 -15.06 -0.92 5.24
N GLY A 149 -13.77 -0.54 5.33
CA GLY A 149 -13.35 0.85 5.16
C GLY A 149 -13.75 1.43 3.82
N LEU A 150 -13.51 0.69 2.71
CA LEU A 150 -13.90 1.15 1.37
C LEU A 150 -15.41 1.33 1.25
N VAL A 151 -16.21 0.33 1.69
CA VAL A 151 -17.68 0.41 1.66
C VAL A 151 -18.17 1.59 2.49
N THR A 152 -17.55 1.85 3.64
CA THR A 152 -17.87 3.02 4.48
C THR A 152 -17.68 4.33 3.71
N LEU A 153 -16.59 4.49 2.94
CA LEU A 153 -16.35 5.67 2.13
C LEU A 153 -17.43 5.88 1.05
N TRP A 154 -18.03 4.79 0.53
CA TRP A 154 -19.10 4.87 -0.46
C TRP A 154 -20.49 5.09 0.14
N LEU A 155 -20.72 4.65 1.37
CA LEU A 155 -22.04 4.75 2.01
C LEU A 155 -22.23 6.07 2.79
N PHE A 156 -21.20 6.55 3.47
CA PHE A 156 -21.30 7.74 4.31
C PHE A 156 -20.80 8.98 3.59
N ASP A 157 -21.48 10.11 3.85
CA ASP A 157 -21.02 11.41 3.38
C ASP A 157 -19.93 11.89 4.31
N PHE A 158 -18.74 12.04 3.77
CA PHE A 158 -17.69 12.74 4.48
C PHE A 158 -17.90 14.24 4.29
N PRO A 159 -17.98 15.04 5.39
CA PRO A 159 -17.99 16.47 5.24
C PRO A 159 -16.71 16.82 4.47
N GLY A 160 -16.87 17.23 3.23
CA GLY A 160 -15.77 17.77 2.45
C GLY A 160 -15.07 18.84 3.28
N PRO A 161 -13.76 19.04 3.14
CA PRO A 161 -13.09 20.12 3.84
C PRO A 161 -13.83 21.41 3.47
N GLY A 162 -14.63 21.91 4.42
CA GLY A 162 -15.32 23.17 4.31
C GLY A 162 -14.29 24.30 4.40
N PHE A 163 -13.64 24.58 3.25
CA PHE A 163 -12.74 25.72 3.05
C PHE A 163 -13.28 26.63 1.98
#